data_fb22e7a1504d9b262f0b10209b9e059d
#
_entry.id   fb22e7a1504d9b262f0b10209b9e059d
#
_cell.length_a   1.000
_cell.length_b   1.000
_cell.length_c   1.000
_cell.angle_alpha   90.00
_cell.angle_beta   90.00
_cell.angle_gamma   90.00
#
_symmetry.space_group_name_H-M   'P 1'
#
loop_
_entity.id
_entity.type
_entity.pdbx_description
1 polymer ?
#
loop_
_entity_poly.entity_id
_entity_poly.type
_entity_poly.pdbx_seq_one_letter_code
_entity_poly.pdbx_strand_id
1 'polypeptide(L)'
;MGKLILDEIVKATGGSILSRARCEFAGLSTDSRTIREGELFLALKGPTFDGHEFLGDALAKGAGGMVHRLPSADFHGKTLIRVDDTLEALHDIARYLRGKCTVPVIAVTGTNGKTTTKELIASIFGQGMKVLKTRGNLNNHIGLPLCLAGMDGDEEVMVLEMGSNAEGDIRVLCDIARPDFAVVTNVGLAHLEGFGSIETVRKTDLEILDYAKTACVNADDRFLLEGVREFKGKVITYGIQNDADVRAVDIAPGERGSSFGLCLPGKKEVGIHLPLPGRFNILNALAAAAIADECGIATASIKQGFESFRGVPMRLEIKEFRGVLIISDVYNANPASVEEAIRELLRLRKKRTVVVLGDMLELGSYSGKAHREIVRRMSQAGIDIFIAVGPEMTAAAAEFTGDCYTAEDSFSAGAVLSEIWREGDTVLIKGSRGMKMEKVLDAVPAVMEGENAL
;
A
#
# COMPACT_ATOMS: atom_id res chain seq x y z
N MET A 1 4.49 -3.72 -24.09
CA MET A 1 5.37 -4.32 -23.09
C MET A 1 6.80 -4.31 -23.64
N GLY A 2 7.69 -3.55 -23.00
CA GLY A 2 9.10 -3.49 -23.39
C GLY A 2 9.72 -4.89 -23.30
N LYS A 3 10.38 -5.34 -24.37
CA LYS A 3 11.04 -6.65 -24.38
C LYS A 3 12.32 -6.60 -23.54
N LEU A 4 12.54 -7.59 -22.70
CA LEU A 4 13.81 -7.79 -22.01
C LEU A 4 14.76 -8.56 -22.93
N ILE A 5 15.91 -7.99 -23.23
CA ILE A 5 16.89 -8.58 -24.16
C ILE A 5 17.93 -9.36 -23.37
N LEU A 6 18.19 -10.61 -23.78
CA LEU A 6 19.11 -11.52 -23.09
C LEU A 6 20.50 -10.90 -22.86
N ASP A 7 21.09 -10.32 -23.90
CA ASP A 7 22.44 -9.77 -23.79
C ASP A 7 22.49 -8.52 -22.87
N GLU A 8 21.39 -7.77 -22.75
CA GLU A 8 21.25 -6.69 -21.78
C GLU A 8 21.09 -7.21 -20.35
N ILE A 9 20.29 -8.28 -20.15
CA ILE A 9 20.17 -8.95 -18.86
C ILE A 9 21.52 -9.44 -18.39
N VAL A 10 22.25 -10.15 -19.25
CA VAL A 10 23.60 -10.67 -18.93
C VAL A 10 24.57 -9.53 -18.61
N LYS A 11 24.54 -8.44 -19.38
CA LYS A 11 25.36 -7.25 -19.12
C LYS A 11 25.00 -6.59 -17.78
N ALA A 12 23.71 -6.48 -17.46
CA ALA A 12 23.26 -5.86 -16.22
C ALA A 12 23.64 -6.67 -14.98
N THR A 13 23.51 -8.00 -15.06
CA THR A 13 23.68 -8.90 -13.91
C THR A 13 25.07 -9.52 -13.79
N GLY A 14 25.96 -9.35 -14.77
CA GLY A 14 27.22 -10.08 -14.85
C GLY A 14 27.07 -11.60 -15.02
N GLY A 15 25.87 -12.07 -15.34
CA GLY A 15 25.54 -13.49 -15.45
C GLY A 15 26.21 -14.19 -16.64
N SER A 16 26.19 -15.52 -16.60
CA SER A 16 26.68 -16.39 -17.68
C SER A 16 25.55 -17.19 -18.30
N ILE A 17 25.56 -17.30 -19.64
CA ILE A 17 24.55 -18.06 -20.38
C ILE A 17 24.93 -19.54 -20.35
N LEU A 18 24.11 -20.39 -19.72
CA LEU A 18 24.26 -21.84 -19.72
C LEU A 18 23.61 -22.49 -20.92
N SER A 19 22.48 -21.95 -21.39
CA SER A 19 21.78 -22.39 -22.60
C SER A 19 21.08 -21.18 -23.23
N ARG A 20 21.13 -21.10 -24.57
CA ARG A 20 20.52 -20.02 -25.36
C ARG A 20 19.50 -20.60 -26.33
N ALA A 21 18.21 -20.42 -26.04
CA ALA A 21 17.10 -20.78 -26.95
C ALA A 21 16.35 -19.55 -27.44
N ARG A 22 16.26 -18.47 -26.61
CA ARG A 22 15.64 -17.18 -26.96
C ARG A 22 16.56 -16.04 -26.58
N CYS A 23 16.44 -14.92 -27.28
CA CYS A 23 17.18 -13.68 -27.01
C CYS A 23 16.30 -12.57 -26.43
N GLU A 24 14.98 -12.77 -26.37
CA GLU A 24 14.01 -11.77 -25.89
C GLU A 24 12.98 -12.45 -24.97
N PHE A 25 12.57 -11.72 -23.93
CA PHE A 25 11.56 -12.16 -22.97
C PHE A 25 10.45 -11.12 -22.84
N ALA A 26 9.23 -11.60 -22.62
CA ALA A 26 8.04 -10.76 -22.45
C ALA A 26 7.97 -10.11 -21.04
N GLY A 27 8.75 -10.60 -20.07
CA GLY A 27 8.76 -10.10 -18.69
C GLY A 27 9.55 -11.03 -17.78
N LEU A 28 9.54 -10.72 -16.49
CA LEU A 28 10.09 -11.52 -15.40
C LEU A 28 8.96 -12.09 -14.53
N SER A 29 9.15 -13.31 -14.04
CA SER A 29 8.26 -13.92 -13.05
C SER A 29 9.07 -14.62 -11.97
N THR A 30 8.59 -14.54 -10.73
CA THR A 30 9.14 -15.26 -9.56
C THR A 30 8.18 -16.35 -9.07
N ASP A 31 7.02 -16.55 -9.75
CA ASP A 31 6.00 -17.52 -9.37
C ASP A 31 5.74 -18.50 -10.54
N SER A 32 6.14 -19.77 -10.34
CA SER A 32 5.98 -20.86 -11.33
C SER A 32 4.52 -21.18 -11.64
N ARG A 33 3.58 -20.78 -10.77
CA ARG A 33 2.13 -21.02 -10.95
C ARG A 33 1.52 -20.05 -11.96
N THR A 34 1.99 -18.80 -11.95
CA THR A 34 1.43 -17.68 -12.72
C THR A 34 2.30 -17.23 -13.90
N ILE A 35 3.52 -17.79 -14.04
CA ILE A 35 4.42 -17.49 -15.17
C ILE A 35 3.74 -17.78 -16.51
N ARG A 36 3.96 -16.88 -17.47
CA ARG A 36 3.37 -16.91 -18.81
C ARG A 36 4.40 -17.30 -19.85
N GLU A 37 3.89 -17.73 -21.02
CA GLU A 37 4.74 -17.97 -22.17
C GLU A 37 5.54 -16.70 -22.53
N GLY A 38 6.84 -16.88 -22.80
CA GLY A 38 7.74 -15.76 -23.13
C GLY A 38 8.40 -15.08 -21.93
N GLU A 39 7.96 -15.33 -20.70
CA GLU A 39 8.59 -14.76 -19.49
C GLU A 39 9.82 -15.57 -19.05
N LEU A 40 10.77 -14.87 -18.40
CA LEU A 40 11.95 -15.44 -17.75
C LEU A 40 11.65 -15.66 -16.27
N PHE A 41 11.83 -16.88 -15.78
CA PHE A 41 11.65 -17.21 -14.36
C PHE A 41 12.90 -16.87 -13.56
N LEU A 42 12.75 -16.17 -12.43
CA LEU A 42 13.80 -15.95 -11.45
C LEU A 42 13.61 -16.90 -10.27
N ALA A 43 14.56 -17.81 -10.07
CA ALA A 43 14.56 -18.76 -8.97
C ALA A 43 15.05 -18.09 -7.67
N LEU A 44 14.20 -17.26 -7.04
CA LEU A 44 14.52 -16.61 -5.77
C LEU A 44 14.57 -17.62 -4.63
N LYS A 45 15.48 -17.40 -3.68
CA LYS A 45 15.57 -18.15 -2.44
C LYS A 45 15.05 -17.30 -1.30
N GLY A 46 14.02 -17.77 -0.62
CA GLY A 46 13.47 -17.18 0.60
C GLY A 46 13.86 -17.97 1.85
N PRO A 47 13.48 -17.49 3.05
CA PRO A 47 13.75 -18.17 4.31
C PRO A 47 13.09 -19.55 4.42
N THR A 48 11.92 -19.75 3.79
CA THR A 48 11.09 -20.94 3.93
C THR A 48 10.90 -21.73 2.62
N PHE A 49 11.39 -21.21 1.49
CA PHE A 49 11.29 -21.88 0.18
C PHE A 49 12.50 -21.54 -0.69
N ASP A 50 12.78 -22.42 -1.66
CA ASP A 50 13.80 -22.21 -2.70
C ASP A 50 13.15 -22.31 -4.08
N GLY A 51 13.16 -21.21 -4.84
CA GLY A 51 12.58 -21.13 -6.18
C GLY A 51 13.20 -22.13 -7.18
N HIS A 52 14.42 -22.62 -6.92
CA HIS A 52 15.06 -23.63 -7.78
C HIS A 52 14.30 -24.96 -7.78
N GLU A 53 13.55 -25.28 -6.73
CA GLU A 53 12.72 -26.50 -6.66
C GLU A 53 11.55 -26.45 -7.65
N PHE A 54 11.12 -25.25 -8.03
CA PHE A 54 10.00 -25.00 -8.95
C PHE A 54 10.47 -24.67 -10.37
N LEU A 55 11.78 -24.75 -10.63
CA LEU A 55 12.34 -24.39 -11.95
C LEU A 55 11.78 -25.25 -13.07
N GLY A 56 11.60 -26.55 -12.86
CA GLY A 56 11.02 -27.46 -13.86
C GLY A 56 9.62 -27.05 -14.29
N ASP A 57 8.74 -26.76 -13.33
CA ASP A 57 7.38 -26.30 -13.59
C ASP A 57 7.36 -24.94 -14.29
N ALA A 58 8.26 -24.05 -13.91
CA ALA A 58 8.39 -22.73 -14.54
C ALA A 58 8.90 -22.84 -15.98
N LEU A 59 9.89 -23.68 -16.25
CA LEU A 59 10.42 -23.90 -17.60
C LEU A 59 9.41 -24.59 -18.52
N ALA A 60 8.50 -25.40 -17.99
CA ALA A 60 7.44 -26.03 -18.81
C ALA A 60 6.54 -24.95 -19.47
N LYS A 61 6.32 -23.82 -18.80
CA LYS A 61 5.44 -22.71 -19.24
C LYS A 61 6.24 -21.53 -19.83
N GLY A 62 7.31 -21.09 -19.13
CA GLY A 62 8.11 -19.91 -19.46
C GLY A 62 9.12 -20.13 -20.59
N ALA A 63 9.81 -19.05 -20.95
CA ALA A 63 10.82 -19.02 -22.01
C ALA A 63 12.23 -19.40 -21.53
N GLY A 64 12.49 -19.28 -20.23
CA GLY A 64 13.80 -19.56 -19.64
C GLY A 64 13.81 -19.36 -18.13
N GLY A 65 14.99 -19.52 -17.52
CA GLY A 65 15.21 -19.36 -16.11
C GLY A 65 16.52 -18.65 -15.77
N MET A 66 16.52 -17.96 -14.63
CA MET A 66 17.71 -17.40 -14.00
C MET A 66 17.93 -18.08 -12.65
N VAL A 67 19.13 -18.59 -12.43
CA VAL A 67 19.47 -19.46 -11.30
C VAL A 67 20.85 -19.09 -10.72
N HIS A 68 21.07 -19.33 -9.41
CA HIS A 68 22.39 -19.19 -8.80
C HIS A 68 23.13 -20.53 -8.67
N ARG A 69 22.45 -21.66 -8.84
CA ARG A 69 23.04 -23.01 -8.85
C ARG A 69 22.58 -23.80 -10.08
N LEU A 70 23.38 -24.76 -10.50
CA LEU A 70 23.02 -25.62 -11.63
C LEU A 70 21.77 -26.43 -11.26
N PRO A 71 20.75 -26.43 -12.11
CA PRO A 71 19.55 -27.23 -11.86
C PRO A 71 19.80 -28.71 -12.15
N SER A 72 19.08 -29.56 -11.43
CA SER A 72 18.94 -30.99 -11.77
C SER A 72 17.85 -31.25 -12.82
N ALA A 73 17.04 -30.21 -13.14
CA ALA A 73 15.96 -30.31 -14.12
C ALA A 73 16.50 -30.27 -15.56
N ASP A 74 15.78 -30.93 -16.49
CA ASP A 74 16.04 -30.80 -17.92
C ASP A 74 15.60 -29.40 -18.39
N PHE A 75 16.50 -28.71 -19.10
CA PHE A 75 16.28 -27.36 -19.62
C PHE A 75 16.53 -27.28 -21.14
N HIS A 76 16.54 -28.42 -21.85
CA HIS A 76 16.68 -28.42 -23.30
C HIS A 76 15.62 -27.55 -23.98
N GLY A 77 16.07 -26.74 -24.94
CA GLY A 77 15.18 -25.80 -25.66
C GLY A 77 14.75 -24.57 -24.87
N LYS A 78 15.31 -24.32 -23.68
CA LYS A 78 15.05 -23.12 -22.86
C LYS A 78 16.32 -22.30 -22.68
N THR A 79 16.16 -21.00 -22.49
CA THR A 79 17.29 -20.14 -22.11
C THR A 79 17.54 -20.25 -20.62
N LEU A 80 18.78 -20.48 -20.23
CA LEU A 80 19.18 -20.54 -18.84
C LEU A 80 20.36 -19.61 -18.58
N ILE A 81 20.22 -18.75 -17.56
CA ILE A 81 21.21 -17.77 -17.13
C ILE A 81 21.65 -18.12 -15.71
N ARG A 82 22.95 -18.24 -15.48
CA ARG A 82 23.50 -18.36 -14.13
C ARG A 82 23.99 -17.01 -13.64
N VAL A 83 23.63 -16.67 -12.41
CA VAL A 83 24.09 -15.49 -11.67
C VAL A 83 24.61 -15.90 -10.30
N ASP A 84 25.32 -15.03 -9.59
CA ASP A 84 25.82 -15.32 -8.23
C ASP A 84 24.66 -15.25 -7.21
N ASP A 85 23.77 -14.28 -7.34
CA ASP A 85 22.56 -14.11 -6.53
C ASP A 85 21.39 -13.70 -7.42
N THR A 86 20.26 -14.40 -7.31
CA THR A 86 19.08 -14.14 -8.14
C THR A 86 18.29 -12.91 -7.68
N LEU A 87 18.37 -12.53 -6.40
CA LEU A 87 17.74 -11.32 -5.88
C LEU A 87 18.53 -10.08 -6.32
N GLU A 88 19.84 -10.09 -6.18
CA GLU A 88 20.69 -9.01 -6.69
C GLU A 88 20.57 -8.87 -8.20
N ALA A 89 20.49 -9.97 -8.93
CA ALA A 89 20.24 -9.94 -10.38
C ALA A 89 18.89 -9.27 -10.73
N LEU A 90 17.84 -9.49 -9.95
CA LEU A 90 16.57 -8.80 -10.10
C LEU A 90 16.73 -7.28 -9.90
N HIS A 91 17.47 -6.88 -8.85
CA HIS A 91 17.78 -5.46 -8.58
C HIS A 91 18.59 -4.83 -9.72
N ASP A 92 19.59 -5.54 -10.23
CA ASP A 92 20.46 -5.06 -11.31
C ASP A 92 19.71 -4.88 -12.64
N ILE A 93 18.81 -5.81 -12.96
CA ILE A 93 17.92 -5.66 -14.12
C ILE A 93 17.04 -4.42 -13.95
N ALA A 94 16.45 -4.24 -12.78
CA ALA A 94 15.59 -3.08 -12.52
C ALA A 94 16.36 -1.76 -12.57
N ARG A 95 17.57 -1.67 -11.98
CA ARG A 95 18.48 -0.52 -12.06
C ARG A 95 18.86 -0.21 -13.52
N TYR A 96 19.16 -1.25 -14.30
CA TYR A 96 19.51 -1.11 -15.72
C TYR A 96 18.35 -0.53 -16.52
N LEU A 97 17.15 -1.08 -16.35
CA LEU A 97 15.94 -0.61 -17.03
C LEU A 97 15.59 0.83 -16.60
N ARG A 98 15.64 1.11 -15.29
CA ARG A 98 15.45 2.47 -14.77
C ARG A 98 16.46 3.47 -15.33
N GLY A 99 17.71 3.05 -15.50
CA GLY A 99 18.79 3.86 -16.08
C GLY A 99 18.55 4.24 -17.54
N LYS A 100 17.75 3.49 -18.29
CA LYS A 100 17.34 3.82 -19.66
C LYS A 100 16.20 4.84 -19.71
N CYS A 101 15.56 5.11 -18.60
CA CYS A 101 14.35 5.92 -18.51
C CYS A 101 14.65 7.27 -17.84
N THR A 102 14.24 8.37 -18.47
CA THR A 102 14.47 9.73 -17.95
C THR A 102 13.20 10.37 -17.37
N VAL A 103 12.10 9.63 -17.31
CA VAL A 103 10.82 10.16 -16.79
C VAL A 103 10.90 10.43 -15.29
N PRO A 104 10.15 11.43 -14.80
CA PRO A 104 10.07 11.73 -13.38
C PRO A 104 9.58 10.53 -12.56
N VAL A 105 10.20 10.32 -11.39
CA VAL A 105 9.80 9.29 -10.44
C VAL A 105 9.32 9.94 -9.14
N ILE A 106 8.08 9.67 -8.79
CA ILE A 106 7.44 10.07 -7.55
C ILE A 106 7.39 8.85 -6.65
N ALA A 107 8.11 8.86 -5.54
CA ALA A 107 8.09 7.78 -4.56
C ALA A 107 7.27 8.17 -3.33
N VAL A 108 6.44 7.23 -2.85
CA VAL A 108 5.53 7.45 -1.71
C VAL A 108 5.86 6.45 -0.62
N THR A 109 6.23 6.95 0.56
CA THR A 109 6.45 6.16 1.78
C THR A 109 5.72 6.74 2.98
N GLY A 110 5.91 6.17 4.16
CA GLY A 110 5.30 6.53 5.43
C GLY A 110 4.47 5.39 6.03
N THR A 111 3.97 5.57 7.24
CA THR A 111 3.26 4.52 7.96
C THR A 111 1.89 4.22 7.34
N ASN A 112 1.03 5.21 7.19
CA ASN A 112 -0.35 5.08 6.69
C ASN A 112 -0.57 5.94 5.44
N GLY A 113 -1.54 5.55 4.60
CA GLY A 113 -1.96 6.34 3.44
C GLY A 113 -1.13 6.17 2.17
N LYS A 114 -0.01 5.45 2.18
CA LYS A 114 0.87 5.21 1.02
C LYS A 114 0.11 4.86 -0.26
N THR A 115 -0.63 3.75 -0.20
CA THR A 115 -1.36 3.23 -1.36
C THR A 115 -2.40 4.21 -1.89
N THR A 116 -3.20 4.79 -1.00
CA THR A 116 -4.21 5.78 -1.39
C THR A 116 -3.58 7.02 -2.02
N THR A 117 -2.50 7.54 -1.44
CA THR A 117 -1.76 8.69 -1.98
C THR A 117 -1.17 8.36 -3.36
N LYS A 118 -0.51 7.21 -3.51
CA LYS A 118 0.02 6.73 -4.79
C LYS A 118 -1.08 6.63 -5.86
N GLU A 119 -2.23 6.04 -5.51
CA GLU A 119 -3.35 5.87 -6.44
C GLU A 119 -3.99 7.21 -6.81
N LEU A 120 -4.09 8.16 -5.88
CA LEU A 120 -4.57 9.52 -6.15
C LEU A 120 -3.61 10.28 -7.07
N ILE A 121 -2.29 10.20 -6.82
CA ILE A 121 -1.28 10.77 -7.73
C ILE A 121 -1.44 10.15 -9.12
N ALA A 122 -1.50 8.83 -9.20
CA ALA A 122 -1.65 8.13 -10.48
C ALA A 122 -2.96 8.49 -11.20
N SER A 123 -4.05 8.73 -10.47
CA SER A 123 -5.33 9.19 -11.03
C SER A 123 -5.22 10.60 -11.63
N ILE A 124 -4.52 11.51 -10.96
CA ILE A 124 -4.30 12.88 -11.44
C ILE A 124 -3.44 12.89 -12.71
N PHE A 125 -2.27 12.25 -12.66
CA PHE A 125 -1.35 12.21 -13.80
C PHE A 125 -1.96 11.44 -14.98
N GLY A 126 -2.72 10.39 -14.71
CA GLY A 126 -3.41 9.60 -15.72
C GLY A 126 -4.51 10.34 -16.50
N GLN A 127 -4.85 11.59 -16.13
CA GLN A 127 -5.74 12.43 -16.94
C GLN A 127 -5.11 12.86 -18.28
N GLY A 128 -3.79 12.78 -18.42
CA GLY A 128 -3.13 13.19 -19.66
C GLY A 128 -1.80 12.50 -19.92
N MET A 129 -1.34 11.61 -19.04
CA MET A 129 -0.04 10.94 -19.15
C MET A 129 -0.17 9.44 -19.01
N LYS A 130 0.74 8.69 -19.62
CA LYS A 130 0.91 7.27 -19.36
C LYS A 130 1.72 7.07 -18.07
N VAL A 131 1.09 6.48 -17.05
CA VAL A 131 1.63 6.32 -15.71
C VAL A 131 2.05 4.87 -15.46
N LEU A 132 3.32 4.64 -15.09
CA LEU A 132 3.71 3.43 -14.39
C LEU A 132 3.43 3.62 -12.90
N LYS A 133 2.74 2.68 -12.28
CA LYS A 133 2.55 2.69 -10.81
C LYS A 133 2.78 1.31 -10.21
N THR A 134 3.19 1.29 -8.95
CA THR A 134 3.26 0.05 -8.17
C THR A 134 1.90 -0.62 -8.12
N ARG A 135 1.83 -1.89 -8.56
CA ARG A 135 0.60 -2.69 -8.57
C ARG A 135 0.41 -3.40 -7.23
N GLY A 136 -0.80 -3.32 -6.68
CA GLY A 136 -1.12 -3.97 -5.40
C GLY A 136 -0.12 -3.60 -4.30
N ASN A 137 0.50 -4.60 -3.70
CA ASN A 137 1.50 -4.47 -2.64
C ASN A 137 2.94 -4.77 -3.11
N LEU A 138 3.24 -4.63 -4.41
CA LEU A 138 4.59 -4.82 -4.96
C LEU A 138 5.52 -3.65 -4.60
N ASN A 139 5.62 -3.31 -3.32
CA ASN A 139 6.27 -2.13 -2.77
C ASN A 139 7.56 -2.43 -1.98
N ASN A 140 8.05 -3.67 -2.05
CA ASN A 140 9.27 -4.13 -1.35
C ASN A 140 10.40 -4.46 -2.33
N HIS A 141 11.54 -4.93 -1.82
CA HIS A 141 12.76 -5.27 -2.55
C HIS A 141 12.60 -6.38 -3.63
N ILE A 142 11.46 -7.06 -3.72
CA ILE A 142 11.12 -7.97 -4.81
C ILE A 142 10.08 -7.32 -5.73
N GLY A 143 9.05 -6.74 -5.15
CA GLY A 143 7.90 -6.24 -5.89
C GLY A 143 8.18 -5.01 -6.73
N LEU A 144 8.91 -4.02 -6.19
CA LEU A 144 9.25 -2.80 -6.91
C LEU A 144 10.15 -3.08 -8.12
N PRO A 145 11.21 -3.91 -8.03
CA PRO A 145 11.97 -4.33 -9.20
C PRO A 145 11.13 -5.03 -10.27
N LEU A 146 10.22 -5.93 -9.89
CA LEU A 146 9.30 -6.57 -10.83
C LEU A 146 8.36 -5.57 -11.49
N CYS A 147 7.92 -4.53 -10.77
CA CYS A 147 7.12 -3.46 -11.34
C CYS A 147 7.90 -2.70 -12.43
N LEU A 148 9.16 -2.35 -12.16
CA LEU A 148 10.04 -1.69 -13.12
C LEU A 148 10.38 -2.58 -14.31
N ALA A 149 10.57 -3.88 -14.11
CA ALA A 149 10.79 -4.84 -15.19
C ALA A 149 9.57 -5.00 -16.12
N GLY A 150 8.39 -4.60 -15.65
CA GLY A 150 7.16 -4.59 -16.42
C GLY A 150 6.87 -3.30 -17.20
N MET A 151 7.82 -2.37 -17.30
CA MET A 151 7.67 -1.14 -18.09
C MET A 151 7.44 -1.43 -19.57
N ASP A 152 6.58 -0.63 -20.19
CA ASP A 152 6.35 -0.65 -21.65
C ASP A 152 7.40 0.17 -22.42
N GLY A 153 8.00 1.17 -21.74
CA GLY A 153 9.02 2.04 -22.30
C GLY A 153 8.47 3.35 -22.92
N ASP A 154 7.18 3.58 -22.81
CA ASP A 154 6.48 4.80 -23.26
C ASP A 154 5.74 5.50 -22.09
N GLU A 155 6.05 5.11 -20.85
CA GLU A 155 5.59 5.81 -19.67
C GLU A 155 6.18 7.23 -19.62
N GLU A 156 5.35 8.18 -19.12
CA GLU A 156 5.73 9.59 -19.01
C GLU A 156 6.00 10.00 -17.56
N VAL A 157 5.55 9.18 -16.59
CA VAL A 157 5.80 9.35 -15.15
C VAL A 157 5.73 8.02 -14.44
N MET A 158 6.49 7.86 -13.36
CA MET A 158 6.43 6.72 -12.45
C MET A 158 5.94 7.16 -11.08
N VAL A 159 4.97 6.44 -10.50
CA VAL A 159 4.43 6.64 -9.15
C VAL A 159 4.63 5.37 -8.35
N LEU A 160 5.67 5.33 -7.52
CA LEU A 160 6.14 4.12 -6.87
C LEU A 160 5.88 4.19 -5.36
N GLU A 161 5.15 3.20 -4.86
CA GLU A 161 5.01 2.99 -3.42
C GLU A 161 6.22 2.24 -2.88
N MET A 162 6.77 2.72 -1.76
CA MET A 162 7.89 2.12 -1.06
C MET A 162 7.48 1.74 0.36
N GLY A 163 7.49 0.46 0.64
CA GLY A 163 7.20 -0.10 1.96
C GLY A 163 8.46 -0.55 2.66
N SER A 164 8.48 -0.45 3.97
CA SER A 164 9.60 -0.84 4.82
C SER A 164 9.13 -1.67 6.02
N ASN A 165 9.95 -2.62 6.44
CA ASN A 165 9.77 -3.42 7.63
C ASN A 165 11.02 -3.38 8.53
N ALA A 166 12.17 -2.93 8.00
CA ALA A 166 13.44 -2.81 8.69
C ALA A 166 14.24 -1.58 8.21
N GLU A 167 15.22 -1.16 9.00
CA GLU A 167 16.15 -0.08 8.63
C GLU A 167 16.93 -0.44 7.36
N GLY A 168 17.03 0.50 6.41
CA GLY A 168 17.70 0.33 5.12
C GLY A 168 16.78 -0.12 3.99
N ASP A 169 15.55 -0.57 4.26
CA ASP A 169 14.63 -1.03 3.21
C ASP A 169 14.33 0.07 2.19
N ILE A 170 14.04 1.29 2.65
CA ILE A 170 13.76 2.43 1.76
C ILE A 170 14.99 2.78 0.92
N ARG A 171 16.18 2.70 1.49
CA ARG A 171 17.44 2.95 0.77
C ARG A 171 17.61 1.99 -0.40
N VAL A 172 17.39 0.70 -0.20
CA VAL A 172 17.44 -0.32 -1.27
C VAL A 172 16.47 0.01 -2.40
N LEU A 173 15.24 0.40 -2.06
CA LEU A 173 14.22 0.74 -3.05
C LEU A 173 14.58 2.03 -3.82
N CYS A 174 15.16 3.02 -3.13
CA CYS A 174 15.60 4.27 -3.74
C CYS A 174 16.83 4.08 -4.65
N ASP A 175 17.78 3.21 -4.28
CA ASP A 175 18.91 2.86 -5.14
C ASP A 175 18.45 2.28 -6.48
N ILE A 176 17.36 1.51 -6.47
CA ILE A 176 16.78 0.93 -7.67
C ILE A 176 15.97 1.97 -8.46
N ALA A 177 15.07 2.69 -7.79
CA ALA A 177 14.08 3.56 -8.44
C ALA A 177 14.62 4.96 -8.77
N ARG A 178 15.57 5.49 -7.97
CA ARG A 178 16.13 6.83 -8.07
C ARG A 178 15.04 7.90 -8.19
N PRO A 179 14.28 8.16 -7.10
CA PRO A 179 13.17 9.10 -7.13
C PRO A 179 13.63 10.54 -7.27
N ASP A 180 12.87 11.33 -8.02
CA ASP A 180 13.04 12.80 -8.10
C ASP A 180 12.23 13.51 -7.01
N PHE A 181 11.06 12.93 -6.67
CA PHE A 181 10.11 13.45 -5.68
C PHE A 181 9.86 12.41 -4.60
N ALA A 182 9.92 12.82 -3.34
CA ALA A 182 9.58 12.04 -2.18
C ALA A 182 8.27 12.52 -1.56
N VAL A 183 7.32 11.62 -1.34
CA VAL A 183 6.12 11.88 -0.53
C VAL A 183 6.23 11.04 0.72
N VAL A 184 6.29 11.68 1.89
CA VAL A 184 6.24 11.01 3.19
C VAL A 184 4.92 11.35 3.86
N THR A 185 4.03 10.37 3.98
CA THR A 185 2.64 10.62 4.38
C THR A 185 2.52 10.95 5.88
N ASN A 186 3.09 10.14 6.72
CA ASN A 186 3.15 10.28 8.18
C ASN A 186 4.09 9.25 8.78
N VAL A 187 4.48 9.45 10.05
CA VAL A 187 5.25 8.49 10.85
C VAL A 187 4.43 8.04 12.05
N GLY A 188 4.25 6.73 12.19
CA GLY A 188 3.45 6.15 13.27
C GLY A 188 3.95 4.80 13.73
N LEU A 189 3.27 4.23 14.73
CA LEU A 189 3.61 2.92 15.31
C LEU A 189 3.15 1.80 14.35
N ALA A 190 4.06 1.32 13.53
CA ALA A 190 3.86 0.16 12.66
C ALA A 190 5.17 -0.61 12.51
N HIS A 191 5.08 -1.92 12.30
CA HIS A 191 6.23 -2.82 12.11
C HIS A 191 7.29 -2.73 13.23
N LEU A 192 6.85 -2.43 14.48
CA LEU A 192 7.77 -2.22 15.61
C LEU A 192 8.58 -3.47 15.97
N GLU A 193 8.12 -4.65 15.57
CA GLU A 193 8.88 -5.89 15.72
C GLU A 193 10.20 -5.81 14.93
N GLY A 194 10.18 -5.23 13.73
CA GLY A 194 11.37 -5.04 12.89
C GLY A 194 12.15 -3.76 13.21
N PHE A 195 11.45 -2.67 13.52
CA PHE A 195 12.08 -1.36 13.76
C PHE A 195 12.52 -1.11 15.20
N GLY A 196 11.90 -1.76 16.18
CA GLY A 196 12.16 -1.57 17.60
C GLY A 196 11.65 -0.24 18.18
N SER A 197 11.64 0.87 17.43
CA SER A 197 11.18 2.17 17.90
C SER A 197 10.56 3.02 16.78
N ILE A 198 9.77 4.05 17.15
CA ILE A 198 9.18 5.00 16.20
C ILE A 198 10.26 5.91 15.58
N GLU A 199 11.35 6.16 16.30
CA GLU A 199 12.50 6.92 15.81
C GLU A 199 13.16 6.20 14.65
N THR A 200 13.28 4.86 14.74
CA THR A 200 13.81 4.02 13.64
C THR A 200 12.85 4.02 12.45
N VAL A 201 11.52 3.95 12.68
CA VAL A 201 10.53 4.10 11.59
C VAL A 201 10.75 5.43 10.86
N ARG A 202 10.80 6.55 11.61
CA ARG A 202 11.06 7.87 11.02
C ARG A 202 12.37 7.92 10.24
N LYS A 203 13.46 7.42 10.84
CA LYS A 203 14.76 7.40 10.20
C LYS A 203 14.73 6.65 8.87
N THR A 204 14.08 5.49 8.84
CA THR A 204 13.95 4.67 7.64
C THR A 204 13.07 5.34 6.58
N ASP A 205 11.89 5.85 6.94
CA ASP A 205 11.02 6.54 5.99
C ASP A 205 11.71 7.78 5.38
N LEU A 206 12.59 8.44 6.15
CA LEU A 206 13.35 9.61 5.68
C LEU A 206 14.60 9.27 4.86
N GLU A 207 15.02 8.00 4.74
CA GLU A 207 16.10 7.60 3.81
C GLU A 207 15.80 8.00 2.37
N ILE A 208 14.53 8.13 2.00
CA ILE A 208 14.08 8.60 0.68
C ILE A 208 14.62 10.00 0.34
N LEU A 209 14.86 10.84 1.35
CA LEU A 209 15.35 12.21 1.18
C LEU A 209 16.81 12.27 0.70
N ASP A 210 17.59 11.22 0.90
CA ASP A 210 18.97 11.14 0.40
C ASP A 210 19.02 11.08 -1.13
N TYR A 211 17.88 10.80 -1.79
CA TYR A 211 17.77 10.59 -3.24
C TYR A 211 16.93 11.65 -3.95
N ALA A 212 15.88 12.13 -3.31
CA ALA A 212 14.93 13.06 -3.92
C ALA A 212 15.44 14.52 -3.91
N LYS A 213 15.00 15.30 -4.89
CA LYS A 213 15.26 16.74 -4.97
C LYS A 213 14.17 17.55 -4.26
N THR A 214 12.96 17.01 -4.22
CA THR A 214 11.79 17.65 -3.62
C THR A 214 11.11 16.66 -2.67
N ALA A 215 10.78 17.11 -1.46
CA ALA A 215 10.05 16.38 -0.44
C ALA A 215 8.66 17.00 -0.23
N CYS A 216 7.61 16.18 -0.26
CA CYS A 216 6.25 16.56 0.09
C CYS A 216 5.89 15.89 1.42
N VAL A 217 5.61 16.69 2.46
CA VAL A 217 5.46 16.23 3.84
C VAL A 217 4.26 16.81 4.55
N ASN A 218 3.69 16.03 5.47
CA ASN A 218 2.52 16.40 6.24
C ASN A 218 2.86 17.41 7.35
N ALA A 219 2.35 18.64 7.26
CA ALA A 219 2.52 19.69 8.27
C ALA A 219 1.78 19.40 9.58
N ASP A 220 0.79 18.51 9.55
CA ASP A 220 0.07 18.10 10.74
C ASP A 220 0.84 17.04 11.55
N ASP A 221 1.91 16.46 11.00
CA ASP A 221 2.80 15.51 11.67
C ASP A 221 4.10 16.21 12.13
N ARG A 222 4.10 16.68 13.37
CA ARG A 222 5.27 17.37 13.95
C ARG A 222 6.50 16.48 14.03
N PHE A 223 6.32 15.18 14.31
CA PHE A 223 7.42 14.25 14.44
C PHE A 223 8.11 14.01 13.09
N LEU A 224 7.34 13.94 12.01
CA LEU A 224 7.86 13.91 10.65
C LEU A 224 8.60 15.22 10.30
N LEU A 225 7.99 16.40 10.57
CA LEU A 225 8.58 17.70 10.23
C LEU A 225 9.93 17.94 10.89
N GLU A 226 10.11 17.50 12.14
CA GLU A 226 11.40 17.58 12.82
C GLU A 226 12.51 16.86 12.10
N GLY A 227 12.20 15.69 11.53
CA GLY A 227 13.15 14.88 10.76
C GLY A 227 13.54 15.46 9.39
N VAL A 228 12.72 16.35 8.84
CA VAL A 228 12.95 16.96 7.50
C VAL A 228 13.77 18.24 7.56
N ARG A 229 14.03 18.80 8.74
CA ARG A 229 14.72 20.12 8.92
C ARG A 229 16.10 20.19 8.25
N GLU A 230 16.82 19.08 8.18
CA GLU A 230 18.17 19.05 7.61
C GLU A 230 18.18 18.77 6.11
N PHE A 231 17.04 18.47 5.53
CA PHE A 231 16.93 18.25 4.09
C PHE A 231 17.32 19.50 3.31
N LYS A 232 18.19 19.36 2.32
CA LYS A 232 18.72 20.48 1.53
C LYS A 232 17.95 20.75 0.23
N GLY A 233 17.06 19.84 -0.14
CA GLY A 233 16.17 20.00 -1.28
C GLY A 233 14.97 20.89 -0.99
N LYS A 234 14.07 20.98 -1.95
CA LYS A 234 12.81 21.71 -1.79
C LYS A 234 11.86 20.93 -0.89
N VAL A 235 11.28 21.59 0.11
CA VAL A 235 10.21 21.03 0.93
C VAL A 235 8.89 21.68 0.54
N ILE A 236 7.86 20.87 0.30
CA ILE A 236 6.47 21.29 0.10
C ILE A 236 5.66 20.69 1.23
N THR A 237 4.95 21.53 1.94
CA THR A 237 4.12 21.10 3.08
C THR A 237 2.65 21.00 2.67
N TYR A 238 1.94 20.03 3.24
CA TYR A 238 0.49 19.95 3.13
C TYR A 238 -0.14 19.69 4.49
N GLY A 239 -1.35 20.19 4.71
CA GLY A 239 -2.00 20.05 6.01
C GLY A 239 -3.43 20.55 6.04
N ILE A 240 -4.12 20.23 7.15
CA ILE A 240 -5.48 20.66 7.43
C ILE A 240 -5.53 21.51 8.71
N GLN A 241 -4.65 21.18 9.69
CA GLN A 241 -4.67 21.83 11.03
C GLN A 241 -3.63 22.92 11.16
N ASN A 242 -2.43 22.68 10.63
CA ASN A 242 -1.31 23.60 10.69
C ASN A 242 -1.17 24.38 9.38
N ASP A 243 -0.45 25.50 9.44
CA ASP A 243 -0.11 26.26 8.23
C ASP A 243 0.79 25.40 7.32
N ALA A 244 0.46 25.41 6.02
CA ALA A 244 1.11 24.59 5.00
C ALA A 244 0.96 25.24 3.62
N ASP A 245 1.85 24.87 2.67
CA ASP A 245 1.80 25.34 1.30
C ASP A 245 0.51 24.91 0.58
N VAL A 246 0.06 23.67 0.82
CA VAL A 246 -1.17 23.11 0.26
C VAL A 246 -2.15 22.75 1.38
N ARG A 247 -3.36 23.30 1.31
CA ARG A 247 -4.35 23.16 2.40
C ARG A 247 -5.74 22.82 1.89
N ALA A 248 -6.51 22.18 2.77
CA ALA A 248 -7.96 22.05 2.62
C ALA A 248 -8.67 23.00 3.58
N VAL A 249 -9.63 23.74 3.07
CA VAL A 249 -10.53 24.63 3.83
C VAL A 249 -11.99 24.23 3.60
N ASP A 250 -12.89 24.70 4.42
CA ASP A 250 -14.35 24.48 4.29
C ASP A 250 -14.72 22.99 4.09
N ILE A 251 -14.10 22.14 4.92
CA ILE A 251 -14.27 20.70 4.85
C ILE A 251 -15.69 20.31 5.24
N ALA A 252 -16.42 19.71 4.30
CA ALA A 252 -17.76 19.15 4.49
C ALA A 252 -17.72 17.63 4.29
N PRO A 253 -17.73 16.83 5.38
CA PRO A 253 -17.73 15.37 5.27
C PRO A 253 -19.13 14.89 4.83
N GLY A 254 -19.16 14.03 3.80
CA GLY A 254 -20.34 13.31 3.34
C GLY A 254 -20.31 11.82 3.74
N GLU A 255 -21.35 11.07 3.44
CA GLU A 255 -21.42 9.64 3.78
C GLU A 255 -20.39 8.82 2.97
N ARG A 256 -20.27 9.06 1.67
CA ARG A 256 -19.40 8.31 0.75
C ARG A 256 -18.24 9.13 0.19
N GLY A 257 -17.99 10.31 0.74
CA GLY A 257 -16.96 11.20 0.26
C GLY A 257 -16.81 12.43 1.13
N SER A 258 -15.93 13.36 0.73
CA SER A 258 -15.71 14.63 1.39
C SER A 258 -15.61 15.75 0.36
N SER A 259 -16.17 16.93 0.68
CA SER A 259 -15.99 18.13 -0.15
C SER A 259 -15.15 19.13 0.62
N PHE A 260 -14.28 19.87 -0.09
CA PHE A 260 -13.41 20.89 0.52
C PHE A 260 -12.91 21.90 -0.52
N GLY A 261 -12.51 23.06 -0.07
CA GLY A 261 -11.74 24.03 -0.86
C GLY A 261 -10.27 23.65 -0.88
N LEU A 262 -9.69 23.39 -2.06
CA LEU A 262 -8.26 23.14 -2.26
C LEU A 262 -7.54 24.47 -2.47
N CYS A 263 -6.61 24.80 -1.58
CA CYS A 263 -5.72 25.95 -1.68
C CYS A 263 -4.33 25.50 -2.14
N LEU A 264 -3.91 25.94 -3.32
CA LEU A 264 -2.58 25.74 -3.90
C LEU A 264 -1.79 27.05 -3.93
N PRO A 265 -0.45 27.04 -3.82
CA PRO A 265 0.38 28.24 -3.82
C PRO A 265 0.13 29.15 -5.04
N GLY A 266 -0.20 30.41 -4.79
CA GLY A 266 -0.39 31.41 -5.85
C GLY A 266 -1.60 31.19 -6.75
N LYS A 267 -2.49 30.25 -6.45
CA LYS A 267 -3.69 29.93 -7.24
C LYS A 267 -4.98 30.27 -6.47
N LYS A 268 -6.07 30.42 -7.21
CA LYS A 268 -7.40 30.57 -6.61
C LYS A 268 -7.83 29.24 -6.01
N GLU A 269 -8.56 29.30 -4.91
CA GLU A 269 -9.22 28.17 -4.29
C GLU A 269 -10.15 27.45 -5.28
N VAL A 270 -10.13 26.13 -5.24
CA VAL A 270 -10.94 25.27 -6.10
C VAL A 270 -11.72 24.25 -5.25
N GLY A 271 -13.05 24.25 -5.39
CA GLY A 271 -13.90 23.24 -4.75
C GLY A 271 -13.64 21.84 -5.32
N ILE A 272 -13.36 20.91 -4.43
CA ILE A 272 -13.10 19.49 -4.73
C ILE A 272 -14.21 18.65 -4.09
N HIS A 273 -14.68 17.65 -4.84
CA HIS A 273 -15.41 16.52 -4.31
C HIS A 273 -14.51 15.28 -4.39
N LEU A 274 -14.07 14.78 -3.25
CA LEU A 274 -13.28 13.55 -3.15
C LEU A 274 -14.22 12.40 -2.77
N PRO A 275 -14.42 11.36 -3.62
CA PRO A 275 -15.31 10.24 -3.31
C PRO A 275 -14.65 9.23 -2.34
N LEU A 276 -13.99 9.75 -1.32
CA LEU A 276 -13.38 9.03 -0.21
C LEU A 276 -13.79 9.70 1.10
N PRO A 277 -14.38 8.97 2.05
CA PRO A 277 -14.68 9.48 3.36
C PRO A 277 -13.41 9.55 4.23
N GLY A 278 -13.48 10.33 5.29
CA GLY A 278 -12.43 10.42 6.29
C GLY A 278 -11.41 11.55 6.05
N ARG A 279 -11.09 12.23 7.15
CA ARG A 279 -10.16 13.37 7.14
C ARG A 279 -8.75 12.98 6.66
N PHE A 280 -8.30 11.76 6.99
CA PHE A 280 -7.00 11.24 6.54
C PHE A 280 -6.94 11.05 5.01
N ASN A 281 -8.07 10.80 4.34
CA ASN A 281 -8.11 10.75 2.88
C ASN A 281 -8.00 12.14 2.25
N ILE A 282 -8.46 13.19 2.93
CA ILE A 282 -8.18 14.57 2.51
C ILE A 282 -6.68 14.85 2.59
N LEU A 283 -5.98 14.43 3.66
CA LEU A 283 -4.52 14.55 3.75
C LEU A 283 -3.81 13.81 2.61
N ASN A 284 -4.24 12.60 2.28
CA ASN A 284 -3.72 11.85 1.14
C ASN A 284 -3.94 12.61 -0.19
N ALA A 285 -5.11 13.24 -0.35
CA ALA A 285 -5.41 14.06 -1.52
C ALA A 285 -4.57 15.34 -1.58
N LEU A 286 -4.32 16.00 -0.44
CA LEU A 286 -3.46 17.18 -0.38
C LEU A 286 -2.02 16.83 -0.76
N ALA A 287 -1.48 15.69 -0.31
CA ALA A 287 -0.17 15.19 -0.72
C ALA A 287 -0.11 14.98 -2.24
N ALA A 288 -1.15 14.37 -2.81
CA ALA A 288 -1.24 14.14 -4.24
C ALA A 288 -1.35 15.45 -5.04
N ALA A 289 -2.15 16.42 -4.55
CA ALA A 289 -2.28 17.74 -5.16
C ALA A 289 -0.95 18.52 -5.11
N ALA A 290 -0.23 18.45 -4.00
CA ALA A 290 1.05 19.14 -3.80
C ALA A 290 2.10 18.69 -4.83
N ILE A 291 2.25 17.39 -5.04
CA ILE A 291 3.18 16.84 -6.05
C ILE A 291 2.70 17.14 -7.47
N ALA A 292 1.41 17.04 -7.73
CA ALA A 292 0.86 17.33 -9.04
C ALA A 292 1.06 18.81 -9.42
N ASP A 293 0.85 19.73 -8.47
CA ASP A 293 1.09 21.17 -8.65
C ASP A 293 2.55 21.47 -8.91
N GLU A 294 3.47 20.85 -8.14
CA GLU A 294 4.92 20.97 -8.31
C GLU A 294 5.39 20.47 -9.68
N CYS A 295 4.78 19.41 -10.19
CA CYS A 295 5.04 18.89 -11.54
C CYS A 295 4.34 19.69 -12.66
N GLY A 296 3.68 20.80 -12.34
CA GLY A 296 3.03 21.66 -13.33
C GLY A 296 1.70 21.14 -13.86
N ILE A 297 1.07 20.17 -13.20
CA ILE A 297 -0.25 19.66 -13.61
C ILE A 297 -1.31 20.75 -13.39
N ALA A 298 -2.15 20.97 -14.39
CA ALA A 298 -3.20 21.96 -14.32
C ALA A 298 -4.20 21.63 -13.19
N THR A 299 -4.65 22.65 -12.46
CA THR A 299 -5.62 22.49 -11.34
C THR A 299 -6.91 21.77 -11.76
N ALA A 300 -7.35 21.98 -13.02
CA ALA A 300 -8.50 21.28 -13.58
C ALA A 300 -8.26 19.75 -13.66
N SER A 301 -7.07 19.32 -14.07
CA SER A 301 -6.70 17.90 -14.11
C SER A 301 -6.57 17.30 -12.71
N ILE A 302 -6.05 18.08 -11.72
CA ILE A 302 -6.02 17.67 -10.31
C ILE A 302 -7.45 17.41 -9.82
N LYS A 303 -8.36 18.35 -10.05
CA LYS A 303 -9.78 18.21 -9.69
C LYS A 303 -10.39 16.97 -10.36
N GLN A 304 -10.23 16.83 -11.66
CA GLN A 304 -10.77 15.70 -12.42
C GLN A 304 -10.23 14.37 -11.92
N GLY A 305 -8.91 14.28 -11.60
CA GLY A 305 -8.28 13.10 -11.05
C GLY A 305 -8.88 12.68 -9.71
N PHE A 306 -9.24 13.63 -8.84
CA PHE A 306 -9.93 13.35 -7.58
C PHE A 306 -11.38 12.90 -7.81
N GLU A 307 -12.15 13.62 -8.60
CA GLU A 307 -13.57 13.34 -8.82
C GLU A 307 -13.81 12.02 -9.57
N SER A 308 -12.86 11.60 -10.41
CA SER A 308 -12.91 10.32 -11.13
C SER A 308 -12.39 9.13 -10.31
N PHE A 309 -11.81 9.37 -9.14
CA PHE A 309 -11.22 8.33 -8.31
C PHE A 309 -12.29 7.35 -7.77
N ARG A 310 -11.99 6.05 -7.77
CA ARG A 310 -12.97 5.01 -7.36
C ARG A 310 -12.63 4.33 -6.03
N GLY A 311 -11.64 4.86 -5.31
CA GLY A 311 -11.17 4.24 -4.07
C GLY A 311 -10.09 3.18 -4.30
N VAL A 312 -9.65 2.59 -3.21
CA VAL A 312 -8.69 1.48 -3.20
C VAL A 312 -9.37 0.29 -2.53
N PRO A 313 -9.38 -0.89 -3.18
CA PRO A 313 -9.98 -2.08 -2.59
C PRO A 313 -9.45 -2.35 -1.17
N MET A 314 -10.33 -2.78 -0.28
CA MET A 314 -10.03 -3.12 1.12
C MET A 314 -9.58 -1.94 2.00
N ARG A 315 -9.76 -0.68 1.54
CA ARG A 315 -9.38 0.55 2.24
C ARG A 315 -10.61 1.43 2.44
N LEU A 316 -11.21 1.36 3.62
CA LEU A 316 -12.39 2.13 4.03
C LEU A 316 -13.52 2.09 2.98
N GLU A 317 -13.80 0.93 2.42
CA GLU A 317 -14.93 0.74 1.52
C GLU A 317 -16.23 0.83 2.30
N ILE A 318 -17.16 1.65 1.80
CA ILE A 318 -18.51 1.77 2.39
C ILE A 318 -19.50 1.01 1.51
N LYS A 319 -20.12 0.00 2.10
CA LYS A 319 -21.15 -0.83 1.48
C LYS A 319 -22.43 -0.72 2.30
N GLU A 320 -23.58 -0.83 1.65
CA GLU A 320 -24.86 -0.90 2.34
C GLU A 320 -25.55 -2.22 1.96
N PHE A 321 -25.94 -2.97 2.98
CA PHE A 321 -26.59 -4.24 2.77
C PHE A 321 -27.76 -4.40 3.77
N ARG A 322 -28.99 -4.60 3.26
CA ARG A 322 -30.22 -4.79 4.07
C ARG A 322 -30.38 -3.74 5.18
N GLY A 323 -30.08 -2.48 4.89
CA GLY A 323 -30.17 -1.39 5.85
C GLY A 323 -29.03 -1.32 6.88
N VAL A 324 -28.00 -2.17 6.75
CA VAL A 324 -26.75 -2.12 7.53
C VAL A 324 -25.70 -1.39 6.73
N LEU A 325 -25.05 -0.40 7.32
CA LEU A 325 -23.91 0.30 6.74
C LEU A 325 -22.62 -0.42 7.16
N ILE A 326 -21.87 -0.93 6.19
CA ILE A 326 -20.62 -1.68 6.43
C ILE A 326 -19.43 -0.83 5.99
N ILE A 327 -18.49 -0.61 6.91
CA ILE A 327 -17.20 0.02 6.67
C ILE A 327 -16.15 -1.08 6.66
N SER A 328 -15.68 -1.45 5.47
CA SER A 328 -14.67 -2.50 5.27
C SER A 328 -13.29 -1.86 5.10
N ASP A 329 -12.44 -1.97 6.12
CA ASP A 329 -11.05 -1.49 6.10
C ASP A 329 -10.09 -2.62 6.48
N VAL A 330 -10.13 -3.69 5.67
CA VAL A 330 -9.61 -5.02 6.00
C VAL A 330 -8.20 -5.29 5.46
N TYR A 331 -7.56 -4.31 4.83
CA TYR A 331 -6.24 -4.52 4.25
C TYR A 331 -5.15 -4.69 5.31
N ASN A 332 -5.07 -3.80 6.30
CA ASN A 332 -4.11 -3.87 7.41
C ASN A 332 -4.61 -3.02 8.59
N ALA A 333 -4.00 -3.22 9.78
CA ALA A 333 -4.33 -2.48 10.98
C ALA A 333 -3.06 -2.12 11.78
N ASN A 334 -3.04 -0.87 12.28
CA ASN A 334 -2.16 -0.39 13.32
C ASN A 334 -2.95 0.59 14.20
N PRO A 335 -2.45 0.98 15.38
CA PRO A 335 -3.23 1.79 16.33
C PRO A 335 -3.81 3.06 15.71
N ALA A 336 -3.02 3.84 14.97
CA ALA A 336 -3.47 5.10 14.37
C ALA A 336 -4.56 4.87 13.32
N SER A 337 -4.39 3.86 12.44
CA SER A 337 -5.38 3.55 11.41
C SER A 337 -6.69 2.99 11.97
N VAL A 338 -6.63 2.26 13.10
CA VAL A 338 -7.84 1.79 13.81
C VAL A 338 -8.59 2.96 14.42
N GLU A 339 -7.90 3.90 15.06
CA GLU A 339 -8.53 5.11 15.62
C GLU A 339 -9.25 5.93 14.55
N GLU A 340 -8.63 6.13 13.40
CA GLU A 340 -9.26 6.86 12.28
C GLU A 340 -10.51 6.12 11.76
N ALA A 341 -10.45 4.79 11.64
CA ALA A 341 -11.59 3.99 11.21
C ALA A 341 -12.74 4.05 12.24
N ILE A 342 -12.44 4.06 13.54
CA ILE A 342 -13.43 4.23 14.62
C ILE A 342 -14.05 5.62 14.57
N ARG A 343 -13.27 6.69 14.34
CA ARG A 343 -13.82 8.04 14.17
C ARG A 343 -14.80 8.10 13.01
N GLU A 344 -14.47 7.43 11.92
CA GLU A 344 -15.33 7.39 10.74
C GLU A 344 -16.61 6.57 11.00
N LEU A 345 -16.51 5.44 11.70
CA LEU A 345 -17.66 4.67 12.17
C LEU A 345 -18.63 5.54 12.99
N LEU A 346 -18.10 6.28 13.98
CA LEU A 346 -18.90 7.17 14.84
C LEU A 346 -19.54 8.31 14.06
N ARG A 347 -18.83 8.89 13.10
CA ARG A 347 -19.37 9.92 12.20
C ARG A 347 -20.53 9.39 11.35
N LEU A 348 -20.45 8.16 10.90
CA LEU A 348 -21.45 7.51 10.04
C LEU A 348 -22.53 6.76 10.84
N ARG A 349 -22.47 6.76 12.17
CA ARG A 349 -23.41 6.05 13.04
C ARG A 349 -24.84 6.37 12.69
N LYS A 350 -25.64 5.34 12.40
CA LYS A 350 -27.08 5.44 12.20
C LYS A 350 -27.83 5.17 13.54
N LYS A 351 -27.92 3.90 13.93
CA LYS A 351 -28.55 3.49 15.22
C LYS A 351 -27.48 2.97 16.18
N ARG A 352 -26.99 1.78 15.92
CA ARG A 352 -26.06 1.02 16.76
C ARG A 352 -24.73 0.84 16.04
N THR A 353 -23.64 0.85 16.76
CA THR A 353 -22.28 0.62 16.24
C THR A 353 -21.78 -0.77 16.58
N VAL A 354 -21.25 -1.47 15.60
CA VAL A 354 -20.62 -2.78 15.75
C VAL A 354 -19.20 -2.69 15.24
N VAL A 355 -18.20 -3.09 16.04
CA VAL A 355 -16.80 -3.15 15.64
C VAL A 355 -16.34 -4.60 15.63
N VAL A 356 -15.90 -5.09 14.48
CA VAL A 356 -15.23 -6.38 14.31
C VAL A 356 -13.75 -6.09 14.10
N LEU A 357 -12.94 -6.33 15.12
CA LEU A 357 -11.53 -5.93 15.07
C LEU A 357 -10.63 -7.15 15.30
N GLY A 358 -9.79 -7.42 14.30
CA GLY A 358 -8.74 -8.44 14.37
C GLY A 358 -7.44 -7.89 14.96
N ASP A 359 -6.56 -8.78 15.38
CA ASP A 359 -5.26 -8.43 15.94
C ASP A 359 -4.49 -7.46 15.05
N MET A 360 -3.79 -6.52 15.70
CA MET A 360 -2.78 -5.67 15.11
C MET A 360 -1.42 -6.37 15.23
N LEU A 361 -1.00 -7.02 14.16
CA LEU A 361 0.25 -7.79 14.12
C LEU A 361 1.49 -6.87 14.01
N GLU A 362 2.67 -7.43 14.22
CA GLU A 362 3.98 -6.78 14.02
C GLU A 362 4.24 -5.59 14.98
N LEU A 363 3.56 -5.52 16.11
CA LEU A 363 3.77 -4.50 17.14
C LEU A 363 4.83 -4.90 18.18
N GLY A 364 5.35 -6.12 18.14
CA GLY A 364 6.36 -6.64 19.07
C GLY A 364 5.92 -6.50 20.53
N SER A 365 6.80 -6.04 21.41
CA SER A 365 6.51 -5.86 22.85
C SER A 365 5.43 -4.81 23.15
N TYR A 366 5.06 -3.96 22.17
CA TYR A 366 4.01 -2.95 22.31
C TYR A 366 2.61 -3.52 22.09
N SER A 367 2.46 -4.74 21.55
CA SER A 367 1.20 -5.36 21.14
C SER A 367 0.12 -5.29 22.22
N GLY A 368 0.32 -5.93 23.36
CA GLY A 368 -0.70 -5.99 24.41
C GLY A 368 -1.12 -4.61 24.96
N LYS A 369 -0.20 -3.61 24.99
CA LYS A 369 -0.55 -2.25 25.38
C LYS A 369 -1.42 -1.57 24.34
N ALA A 370 -1.07 -1.70 23.05
CA ALA A 370 -1.80 -1.08 21.96
C ALA A 370 -3.24 -1.61 21.85
N HIS A 371 -3.41 -2.94 21.95
CA HIS A 371 -4.73 -3.57 21.90
C HIS A 371 -5.63 -3.09 23.04
N ARG A 372 -5.14 -3.09 24.30
CA ARG A 372 -5.91 -2.59 25.44
C ARG A 372 -6.27 -1.10 25.29
N GLU A 373 -5.35 -0.28 24.80
CA GLU A 373 -5.61 1.15 24.60
C GLU A 373 -6.72 1.38 23.58
N ILE A 374 -6.70 0.68 22.45
CA ILE A 374 -7.76 0.76 21.41
C ILE A 374 -9.11 0.33 22.01
N VAL A 375 -9.17 -0.77 22.76
CA VAL A 375 -10.41 -1.25 23.36
C VAL A 375 -10.96 -0.26 24.39
N ARG A 376 -10.11 0.34 25.25
CA ARG A 376 -10.52 1.41 26.17
C ARG A 376 -11.11 2.62 25.42
N ARG A 377 -10.47 3.04 24.32
CA ARG A 377 -10.98 4.16 23.51
C ARG A 377 -12.31 3.84 22.87
N MET A 378 -12.52 2.60 22.41
CA MET A 378 -13.83 2.16 21.90
C MET A 378 -14.90 2.24 23.00
N SER A 379 -14.60 1.78 24.22
CA SER A 379 -15.51 1.90 25.37
C SER A 379 -15.85 3.36 25.69
N GLN A 380 -14.83 4.23 25.76
CA GLN A 380 -15.00 5.66 26.04
C GLN A 380 -15.78 6.37 24.93
N ALA A 381 -15.65 5.94 23.70
CA ALA A 381 -16.35 6.49 22.54
C ALA A 381 -17.80 5.99 22.42
N GLY A 382 -18.25 5.09 23.30
CA GLY A 382 -19.61 4.56 23.33
C GLY A 382 -19.94 3.66 22.13
N ILE A 383 -19.01 2.78 21.75
CA ILE A 383 -19.27 1.69 20.82
C ILE A 383 -20.21 0.71 21.51
N ASP A 384 -21.27 0.28 20.81
CA ASP A 384 -22.32 -0.56 21.39
C ASP A 384 -21.90 -2.03 21.48
N ILE A 385 -21.28 -2.57 20.40
CA ILE A 385 -20.91 -3.98 20.29
C ILE A 385 -19.48 -4.12 19.78
N PHE A 386 -18.73 -5.03 20.39
CA PHE A 386 -17.38 -5.39 19.97
C PHE A 386 -17.27 -6.90 19.72
N ILE A 387 -16.75 -7.28 18.54
CA ILE A 387 -16.35 -8.65 18.22
C ILE A 387 -14.82 -8.66 18.13
N ALA A 388 -14.17 -9.24 19.13
CA ALA A 388 -12.72 -9.38 19.22
C ALA A 388 -12.27 -10.63 18.45
N VAL A 389 -11.34 -10.48 17.50
CA VAL A 389 -10.87 -11.59 16.65
C VAL A 389 -9.38 -11.81 16.86
N GLY A 390 -9.01 -13.00 17.29
CA GLY A 390 -7.64 -13.40 17.58
C GLY A 390 -7.25 -13.22 19.04
N PRO A 391 -6.07 -13.75 19.44
CA PRO A 391 -5.66 -13.85 20.84
C PRO A 391 -5.43 -12.49 21.53
N GLU A 392 -4.80 -11.53 20.84
CA GLU A 392 -4.45 -10.22 21.43
C GLU A 392 -5.71 -9.35 21.66
N MET A 393 -6.64 -9.32 20.69
CA MET A 393 -7.91 -8.62 20.82
C MET A 393 -8.81 -9.29 21.86
N THR A 394 -8.85 -10.62 21.91
CA THR A 394 -9.59 -11.38 22.93
C THR A 394 -9.05 -11.07 24.34
N ALA A 395 -7.74 -11.02 24.52
CA ALA A 395 -7.14 -10.64 25.79
C ALA A 395 -7.46 -9.19 26.18
N ALA A 396 -7.54 -8.28 25.21
CA ALA A 396 -7.89 -6.88 25.44
C ALA A 396 -9.40 -6.65 25.66
N ALA A 397 -10.25 -7.59 25.27
CA ALA A 397 -11.72 -7.48 25.36
C ALA A 397 -12.25 -7.22 26.78
N ALA A 398 -11.49 -7.61 27.82
CA ALA A 398 -11.82 -7.32 29.21
C ALA A 398 -11.89 -5.80 29.54
N GLU A 399 -11.29 -4.95 28.72
CA GLU A 399 -11.35 -3.48 28.86
C GLU A 399 -12.61 -2.88 28.20
N PHE A 400 -13.43 -3.67 27.54
CA PHE A 400 -14.64 -3.20 26.88
C PHE A 400 -15.84 -3.24 27.82
N THR A 401 -16.68 -2.19 27.81
CA THR A 401 -17.82 -2.04 28.71
C THR A 401 -19.19 -2.29 28.07
N GLY A 402 -19.26 -2.46 26.74
CA GLY A 402 -20.47 -2.81 26.01
C GLY A 402 -20.64 -4.32 25.81
N ASP A 403 -21.53 -4.70 24.90
CA ASP A 403 -21.71 -6.11 24.50
C ASP A 403 -20.46 -6.60 23.75
N CYS A 404 -19.84 -7.67 24.24
CA CYS A 404 -18.59 -8.18 23.72
C CYS A 404 -18.69 -9.65 23.37
N TYR A 405 -18.19 -9.99 22.17
CA TYR A 405 -18.06 -11.35 21.65
C TYR A 405 -16.60 -11.61 21.27
N THR A 406 -16.20 -12.87 21.27
CA THR A 406 -14.85 -13.29 20.84
C THR A 406 -14.93 -14.30 19.74
N ALA A 407 -13.96 -14.28 18.82
CA ALA A 407 -13.84 -15.23 17.73
C ALA A 407 -12.37 -15.61 17.52
N GLU A 408 -12.09 -16.86 17.16
CA GLU A 408 -10.73 -17.34 16.92
C GLU A 408 -10.16 -16.77 15.60
N ASP A 409 -11.01 -16.65 14.58
CA ASP A 409 -10.64 -16.19 13.25
C ASP A 409 -11.74 -15.32 12.59
N SER A 410 -11.43 -14.82 11.43
CA SER A 410 -12.34 -13.96 10.67
C SER A 410 -13.62 -14.66 10.21
N PHE A 411 -13.58 -15.95 9.94
CA PHE A 411 -14.77 -16.70 9.50
C PHE A 411 -15.75 -16.90 10.66
N SER A 412 -15.27 -17.32 11.83
CA SER A 412 -16.09 -17.45 13.05
C SER A 412 -16.64 -16.09 13.51
N ALA A 413 -15.87 -15.00 13.32
CA ALA A 413 -16.37 -13.65 13.57
C ALA A 413 -17.54 -13.26 12.65
N GLY A 414 -17.52 -13.70 11.39
CA GLY A 414 -18.62 -13.50 10.46
C GLY A 414 -19.90 -14.25 10.88
N ALA A 415 -19.75 -15.45 11.40
CA ALA A 415 -20.89 -16.22 11.96
C ALA A 415 -21.52 -15.46 13.14
N VAL A 416 -20.70 -15.00 14.10
CA VAL A 416 -21.18 -14.17 15.22
C VAL A 416 -21.87 -12.91 14.72
N LEU A 417 -21.26 -12.18 13.78
CA LEU A 417 -21.84 -10.96 13.20
C LEU A 417 -23.21 -11.24 12.57
N SER A 418 -23.36 -12.35 11.85
CA SER A 418 -24.60 -12.72 11.16
C SER A 418 -25.77 -12.96 12.11
N GLU A 419 -25.51 -13.37 13.36
CA GLU A 419 -26.53 -13.61 14.38
C GLU A 419 -26.99 -12.34 15.08
N ILE A 420 -26.09 -11.32 15.20
CA ILE A 420 -26.34 -10.15 16.06
C ILE A 420 -26.67 -8.87 15.34
N TRP A 421 -26.28 -8.72 14.08
CA TRP A 421 -26.50 -7.47 13.33
C TRP A 421 -27.99 -7.22 13.04
N ARG A 422 -28.36 -5.96 12.90
CA ARG A 422 -29.75 -5.53 12.68
C ARG A 422 -29.79 -4.36 11.73
N GLU A 423 -30.93 -4.17 11.07
CA GLU A 423 -31.19 -2.98 10.27
C GLU A 423 -30.94 -1.69 11.04
N GLY A 424 -30.17 -0.80 10.46
CA GLY A 424 -29.73 0.45 11.06
C GLY A 424 -28.40 0.35 11.81
N ASP A 425 -27.74 -0.81 11.85
CA ASP A 425 -26.38 -0.90 12.37
C ASP A 425 -25.38 -0.22 11.45
N THR A 426 -24.31 0.30 12.04
CA THR A 426 -23.10 0.71 11.34
C THR A 426 -21.96 -0.19 11.82
N VAL A 427 -21.40 -0.97 10.91
CA VAL A 427 -20.43 -2.04 11.20
C VAL A 427 -19.05 -1.63 10.65
N LEU A 428 -18.02 -1.65 11.50
CA LEU A 428 -16.62 -1.53 11.08
C LEU A 428 -15.96 -2.90 11.13
N ILE A 429 -15.29 -3.30 10.04
CA ILE A 429 -14.48 -4.52 9.98
C ILE A 429 -13.04 -4.11 9.67
N LYS A 430 -12.09 -4.45 10.56
CA LYS A 430 -10.68 -4.11 10.40
C LYS A 430 -9.77 -5.11 11.12
N GLY A 431 -8.54 -5.28 10.63
CA GLY A 431 -7.47 -6.08 11.26
C GLY A 431 -6.24 -6.15 10.37
N SER A 432 -5.15 -6.68 10.89
CA SER A 432 -3.92 -6.86 10.14
C SER A 432 -4.09 -7.83 8.97
N ARG A 433 -3.27 -7.69 7.93
CA ARG A 433 -3.38 -8.50 6.70
C ARG A 433 -3.37 -10.00 6.96
N GLY A 434 -2.58 -10.46 7.95
CA GLY A 434 -2.52 -11.85 8.35
C GLY A 434 -3.82 -12.41 8.92
N MET A 435 -4.70 -11.56 9.45
CA MET A 435 -6.00 -11.94 10.01
C MET A 435 -7.06 -12.23 8.94
N LYS A 436 -6.83 -11.82 7.69
CA LYS A 436 -7.74 -12.05 6.54
C LYS A 436 -9.18 -11.61 6.82
N MET A 437 -9.33 -10.39 7.37
CA MET A 437 -10.63 -9.88 7.84
C MET A 437 -11.68 -9.71 6.74
N GLU A 438 -11.31 -9.73 5.47
CA GLU A 438 -12.26 -9.81 4.36
C GLU A 438 -13.20 -11.03 4.44
N LYS A 439 -12.74 -12.12 5.03
CA LYS A 439 -13.54 -13.35 5.23
C LYS A 439 -14.69 -13.21 6.21
N VAL A 440 -14.72 -12.16 7.03
CA VAL A 440 -15.87 -11.86 7.89
C VAL A 440 -17.13 -11.69 7.06
N LEU A 441 -17.02 -10.98 5.92
CA LEU A 441 -18.16 -10.78 5.02
C LEU A 441 -18.51 -12.04 4.22
N ASP A 442 -17.52 -12.87 3.88
CA ASP A 442 -17.75 -14.15 3.18
C ASP A 442 -18.60 -15.12 4.02
N ALA A 443 -18.47 -15.04 5.35
CA ALA A 443 -19.20 -15.89 6.28
C ALA A 443 -20.62 -15.39 6.60
N VAL A 444 -21.00 -14.20 6.11
CA VAL A 444 -22.37 -13.67 6.26
C VAL A 444 -23.21 -14.07 5.05
N PRO A 445 -24.07 -15.11 5.14
CA PRO A 445 -24.76 -15.71 3.99
C PRO A 445 -25.53 -14.70 3.12
N ALA A 446 -26.02 -13.66 3.75
CA ALA A 446 -26.82 -12.63 3.11
C ALA A 446 -26.01 -11.64 2.24
N VAL A 447 -24.69 -11.53 2.43
CA VAL A 447 -23.81 -10.67 1.60
C VAL A 447 -23.42 -11.38 0.31
N MET A 448 -23.22 -12.69 0.36
CA MET A 448 -22.87 -13.53 -0.80
C MET A 448 -23.94 -13.54 -1.90
N GLU A 449 -25.23 -13.46 -1.50
CA GLU A 449 -26.35 -13.44 -2.46
C GLU A 449 -26.50 -12.10 -3.20
N GLY A 450 -26.00 -11.00 -2.63
CA GLY A 450 -26.11 -9.65 -3.20
C GLY A 450 -25.02 -9.29 -4.24
N GLU A 451 -23.83 -9.89 -4.15
CA GLU A 451 -22.75 -9.65 -5.14
C GLU A 451 -22.97 -10.37 -6.47
N ASN A 452 -23.82 -11.40 -6.50
CA ASN A 452 -24.25 -12.07 -7.73
C ASN A 452 -25.42 -11.37 -8.47
N ALA A 453 -25.89 -10.23 -7.96
CA ALA A 453 -27.05 -9.51 -8.50
C ALA A 453 -26.70 -8.12 -9.09
N LEU A 454 -25.43 -7.77 -9.20
CA LEU A 454 -24.90 -6.56 -9.86
C LEU A 454 -23.83 -6.96 -10.87
#